data_15bed2d0625a13c1992ce20b644c7edf
#
_entry.id   15bed2d0625a13c1992ce20b644c7edf
#
_cell.length_a   1.000
_cell.length_b   1.000
_cell.length_c   1.000
_cell.angle_alpha   90.00
_cell.angle_beta   90.00
_cell.angle_gamma   90.00
#
_symmetry.space_group_name_H-M   'P 1'
#
loop_
_entity.id
_entity.type
_entity.pdbx_description
1 polymer ?
#
loop_
_entity_poly.entity_id
_entity_poly.type
_entity_poly.pdbx_seq_one_letter_code
_entity_poly.pdbx_strand_id
1 'polypeptide(L)' 'MNEYEILIEDINSCGGEQYAKKELIEVEADSPESYVKANGRFPIIDITKNVNGDTVILTGDSVGNMLRYTFTEC' A
#
# COMPACT_ATOMS: atom_id res chain seq x y z
N MET A 1 8.87 16.47 6.11
CA MET A 1 8.54 15.13 5.60
C MET A 1 8.67 14.10 6.70
N ASN A 2 7.84 13.08 6.64
CA ASN A 2 7.87 11.97 7.59
C ASN A 2 8.52 10.76 6.94
N GLU A 3 9.17 9.95 7.76
CA GLU A 3 9.74 8.68 7.29
C GLU A 3 8.74 7.56 7.55
N TYR A 4 8.57 6.70 6.57
CA TYR A 4 7.66 5.57 6.65
C TYR A 4 8.35 4.28 6.20
N GLU A 5 8.01 3.20 6.87
CA GLU A 5 8.29 1.87 6.39
C GLU A 5 7.02 1.37 5.72
N ILE A 6 7.13 0.94 4.49
CA ILE A 6 5.97 0.54 3.70
C ILE A 6 6.06 -0.94 3.39
N LEU A 7 5.05 -1.69 3.78
CA LEU A 7 4.86 -3.05 3.33
C LEU A 7 3.92 -3.02 2.13
N ILE A 8 4.42 -3.39 0.97
CA ILE A 8 3.65 -3.43 -0.28
C ILE A 8 3.31 -4.89 -0.56
N GLU A 9 2.02 -5.19 -0.62
CA GLU A 9 1.54 -6.54 -0.88
C GLU A 9 0.77 -6.56 -2.19
N ASP A 10 1.18 -7.45 -3.09
CA ASP A 10 0.46 -7.67 -4.34
C ASP A 10 -0.64 -8.70 -4.07
N ILE A 11 -1.88 -8.23 -4.04
CA ILE A 11 -3.04 -9.07 -3.78
C ILE A 11 -3.73 -9.32 -5.12
N ASN A 12 -3.27 -10.32 -5.84
CA ASN A 12 -3.87 -10.66 -7.11
C ASN A 12 -4.95 -11.73 -6.89
N SER A 13 -6.18 -11.41 -7.24
CA SER A 13 -7.31 -12.31 -7.05
C SER A 13 -7.22 -13.62 -7.84
N CYS A 14 -6.42 -13.65 -8.90
CA CYS A 14 -6.27 -14.84 -9.74
C CYS A 14 -5.13 -15.75 -9.28
N GLY A 15 -4.20 -15.25 -8.48
CA GLY A 15 -3.00 -15.98 -8.13
C GLY A 15 -3.03 -16.77 -6.84
N GLY A 16 -3.97 -16.48 -5.96
CA GLY A 16 -3.98 -17.06 -4.63
C GLY A 16 -2.86 -16.52 -3.74
N GLU A 17 -2.91 -16.85 -2.45
CA GLU A 17 -1.96 -16.31 -1.47
C GLU A 17 -0.52 -16.76 -1.70
N GLN A 18 -0.33 -17.93 -2.24
CA GLN A 18 1.00 -18.48 -2.47
C GLN A 18 1.81 -17.68 -3.50
N TYR A 19 1.15 -16.88 -4.31
CA TYR A 19 1.79 -16.05 -5.32
C TYR A 19 1.84 -14.58 -4.92
N ALA A 20 1.34 -14.23 -3.75
CA ALA A 20 1.38 -12.85 -3.27
C ALA A 20 2.83 -12.41 -3.05
N LYS A 21 3.22 -11.32 -3.67
CA LYS A 21 4.53 -10.74 -3.48
C LYS A 21 4.45 -9.68 -2.39
N LYS A 22 5.43 -9.69 -1.52
CA LYS A 22 5.55 -8.69 -0.46
C LYS A 22 6.89 -8.00 -0.59
N GLU A 23 6.89 -6.70 -0.46
CA GLU A 23 8.10 -5.89 -0.52
C GLU A 23 8.07 -4.89 0.63
N LEU A 24 9.18 -4.75 1.32
CA LEU A 24 9.32 -3.80 2.41
C LEU A 24 10.33 -2.73 2.00
N ILE A 25 9.91 -1.48 2.02
CA ILE A 25 10.77 -0.34 1.66
C ILE A 25 10.64 0.77 2.70
N GLU A 26 11.63 1.65 2.73
CA GLU A 26 11.59 2.85 3.56
C GLU A 26 11.59 4.07 2.65
N VAL A 27 10.72 5.03 2.95
CA VAL A 27 10.57 6.24 2.14
C VAL A 27 10.32 7.45 3.02
N GLU A 28 10.57 8.63 2.45
CA GLU A 28 10.15 9.90 3.03
C GLU A 28 9.00 10.44 2.21
N ALA A 29 7.93 10.88 2.88
CA ALA A 29 6.77 11.44 2.22
C ALA A 29 6.04 12.40 3.17
N ASP A 30 5.24 13.29 2.60
CA ASP A 30 4.41 14.20 3.39
C ASP A 30 3.29 13.44 4.09
N SER A 31 2.72 12.46 3.40
CA SER A 31 1.69 11.60 3.95
C SER A 31 1.63 10.30 3.16
N PRO A 32 1.06 9.22 3.74
CA PRO A 32 0.89 7.97 3.00
C PRO A 32 0.08 8.15 1.71
N GLU A 33 -1.01 8.89 1.77
CA GLU A 33 -1.85 9.13 0.60
C GLU A 33 -1.08 9.85 -0.51
N SER A 34 -0.33 10.88 -0.14
CA SER A 34 0.49 11.64 -1.08
C SER A 34 1.50 10.76 -1.81
N TYR A 35 2.16 9.86 -1.06
CA TYR A 35 3.11 8.93 -1.64
C TYR A 35 2.44 8.00 -2.66
N VAL A 36 1.30 7.42 -2.29
CA VAL A 36 0.61 6.48 -3.18
C VAL A 36 0.09 7.18 -4.43
N LYS A 37 -0.42 8.40 -4.30
CA LYS A 37 -0.86 9.17 -5.46
C LYS A 37 0.27 9.47 -6.44
N ALA A 38 1.47 9.73 -5.93
CA ALA A 38 2.61 10.07 -6.77
C ALA A 38 3.30 8.84 -7.37
N ASN A 39 3.31 7.73 -6.65
CA ASN A 39 4.10 6.55 -7.01
C ASN A 39 3.28 5.29 -7.28
N GLY A 40 2.01 5.27 -6.90
CA GLY A 40 1.16 4.11 -7.08
C GLY A 40 0.76 3.91 -8.54
N ARG A 41 0.61 2.65 -8.92
CA ARG A 41 0.23 2.28 -10.29
C ARG A 41 -1.28 2.34 -10.50
N PHE A 42 -2.04 2.18 -9.42
CA PHE A 42 -3.50 2.02 -9.49
C PHE A 42 -4.18 3.09 -8.66
N PRO A 43 -5.44 3.42 -9.00
CA PRO A 43 -6.21 4.36 -8.18
C PRO A 43 -6.45 3.82 -6.77
N ILE A 44 -6.55 4.73 -5.82
CA ILE A 44 -6.84 4.39 -4.43
C ILE A 44 -8.31 3.98 -4.32
N ILE A 45 -8.54 2.79 -3.75
CA ILE A 45 -9.89 2.28 -3.50
C ILE A 45 -10.34 2.63 -2.09
N ASP A 46 -9.45 2.47 -1.11
CA ASP A 46 -9.80 2.65 0.29
C ASP A 46 -8.57 3.05 1.10
N ILE A 47 -8.81 3.81 2.16
CA ILE A 47 -7.77 4.21 3.11
C ILE A 47 -8.31 3.96 4.51
N THR A 48 -7.61 3.15 5.28
CA THR A 48 -8.00 2.84 6.66
C THR A 48 -6.80 2.96 7.58
N LYS A 49 -7.08 3.11 8.87
CA LYS A 49 -6.06 3.03 9.91
C LYS A 49 -6.37 1.84 10.81
N ASN A 50 -5.35 1.07 11.12
CA ASN A 50 -5.54 -0.03 12.07
C ASN A 50 -5.37 0.46 13.52
N VAL A 51 -5.56 -0.45 14.48
CA VAL A 51 -5.50 -0.10 15.90
C VAL A 51 -4.11 0.35 16.37
N ASN A 52 -3.08 -0.01 15.63
CA ASN A 52 -1.70 0.38 15.94
C ASN A 52 -1.34 1.76 15.39
N GLY A 53 -2.24 2.38 14.66
CA GLY A 53 -1.99 3.67 14.03
C GLY A 53 -1.35 3.60 12.65
N ASP A 54 -1.13 2.41 12.12
CA ASP A 54 -0.62 2.25 10.76
C ASP A 54 -1.70 2.62 9.75
N THR A 55 -1.28 3.23 8.65
CA THR A 55 -2.20 3.59 7.58
C THR A 55 -2.15 2.50 6.50
N VAL A 56 -3.30 1.96 6.16
CA VAL A 56 -3.42 0.95 5.11
C VAL A 56 -4.16 1.57 3.92
N ILE A 57 -3.49 1.58 2.77
CA ILE A 57 -4.07 2.10 1.53
C ILE A 57 -4.23 0.95 0.56
N LEU A 58 -5.46 0.71 0.14
CA LEU A 58 -5.79 -0.30 -0.84
C LEU A 58 -5.95 0.36 -2.20
N THR A 59 -5.24 -0.15 -3.20
CA THR A 59 -5.33 0.33 -4.57
C THR A 59 -5.70 -0.82 -5.49
N GLY A 60 -6.28 -0.51 -6.62
CA GLY A 60 -6.64 -1.54 -7.58
C GLY A 60 -7.06 -0.96 -8.92
N ASP A 61 -7.04 -1.79 -9.94
CA ASP A 61 -7.52 -1.42 -11.27
C ASP A 61 -8.84 -2.13 -11.57
N SER A 62 -9.37 -1.91 -12.77
CA SER A 62 -10.64 -2.52 -13.20
C SER A 62 -10.50 -3.99 -13.62
N VAL A 63 -9.29 -4.52 -13.64
CA VAL A 63 -9.01 -5.88 -14.14
C VAL A 63 -8.77 -6.86 -12.97
N GLY A 64 -8.78 -6.38 -11.74
CA GLY A 64 -8.62 -7.20 -10.55
C GLY A 64 -7.22 -7.23 -9.96
N ASN A 65 -6.30 -6.43 -10.48
CA ASN A 65 -4.99 -6.27 -9.87
C ASN A 65 -5.11 -5.33 -8.67
N MET A 66 -4.58 -5.74 -7.53
CA MET A 66 -4.66 -4.95 -6.30
C MET A 66 -3.32 -4.89 -5.60
N LEU A 67 -3.00 -3.73 -5.04
CA LEU A 67 -1.84 -3.54 -4.19
C LEU A 67 -2.29 -2.94 -2.87
N ARG A 68 -1.82 -3.51 -1.78
CA ARG A 68 -2.07 -2.99 -0.45
C ARG A 68 -0.77 -2.41 0.11
N TYR A 69 -0.84 -1.17 0.55
CA TYR A 69 0.29 -0.47 1.16
C TYR A 69 0.01 -0.29 2.63
N THR A 70 0.88 -0.81 3.48
CA THR A 70 0.79 -0.60 4.93
C THR A 70 1.93 0.32 5.34
N PHE A 71 1.59 1.50 5.82
CA PHE A 71 2.57 2.51 6.23
C PHE A 71 2.73 2.50 7.73
N THR A 72 3.94 2.26 8.17
CA THR A 72 4.33 2.37 9.58
C THR A 72 5.24 3.59 9.70
N GLU A 73 4.86 4.52 10.56
CA GLU A 73 5.66 5.73 10.79
C GLU A 73 6.89 5.36 11.63
N CYS A 74 8.04 5.81 11.17
CA CYS A 74 9.32 5.57 11.86
C CYS A 74 9.62 6.63 12.91
#